data_c42a2aa5d4b146f860a88f84e34a84f6
#
_entry.id   c42a2aa5d4b146f860a88f84e34a84f6
#
_cell.length_a   1.000
_cell.length_b   1.000
_cell.length_c   1.000
_cell.angle_alpha   90.00
_cell.angle_beta   90.00
_cell.angle_gamma   90.00
#
_symmetry.space_group_name_H-M   'P 1'
#
loop_
_entity.id
_entity.type
_entity.pdbx_description
1 polymer ?
#
loop_
_entity_poly.entity_id
_entity_poly.type
_entity_poly.pdbx_seq_one_letter_code
_entity_poly.pdbx_strand_id
1 'polypeptide(L)'
;MKIFTSLIAVGLAIAGIFALLWFVMPSFSTQFEPPKIIQVKAFLDNRCSVTNDAFVAEAPEQGRTAKFRDGVAIMRLPENAKIRLAVSRAFPAFTYEDTPQDVAPIVTLIADCSVSPKLRSIFGSMKERFQQQ
;
A
#
# COMPACT_ATOMS: atom_id res chain seq x y z
N MET A 1 0.40 -59.33 -29.70
CA MET A 1 1.65 -58.53 -29.55
C MET A 1 1.48 -57.03 -29.80
N LYS A 2 0.65 -56.56 -30.70
CA LYS A 2 0.47 -55.10 -30.98
C LYS A 2 -0.22 -54.29 -29.87
N ILE A 3 -1.01 -54.92 -29.02
CA ILE A 3 -1.75 -54.22 -27.93
C ILE A 3 -0.81 -53.91 -26.74
N PHE A 4 0.15 -54.77 -26.46
CA PHE A 4 1.10 -54.60 -25.37
C PHE A 4 2.10 -53.46 -25.61
N THR A 5 2.54 -53.28 -26.84
CA THR A 5 3.47 -52.19 -27.21
C THR A 5 2.76 -50.82 -27.15
N SER A 6 1.44 -50.74 -27.44
CA SER A 6 0.67 -49.51 -27.36
C SER A 6 0.45 -49.06 -25.90
N LEU A 7 0.23 -49.97 -24.97
CA LEU A 7 0.05 -49.66 -23.55
C LEU A 7 1.35 -49.18 -22.90
N ILE A 8 2.50 -49.69 -23.28
CA ILE A 8 3.80 -49.23 -22.77
C ILE A 8 4.12 -47.83 -23.27
N ALA A 9 3.81 -47.51 -24.54
CA ALA A 9 4.03 -46.18 -25.10
C ALA A 9 3.15 -45.09 -24.42
N VAL A 10 1.91 -45.39 -24.10
CA VAL A 10 1.01 -44.47 -23.38
C VAL A 10 1.48 -44.29 -21.94
N GLY A 11 1.93 -45.32 -21.25
CA GLY A 11 2.48 -45.22 -19.89
C GLY A 11 3.71 -44.33 -19.80
N LEU A 12 4.64 -44.43 -20.75
CA LEU A 12 5.85 -43.60 -20.82
C LEU A 12 5.53 -42.13 -21.15
N ALA A 13 4.52 -41.86 -21.99
CA ALA A 13 4.08 -40.49 -22.28
C ALA A 13 3.49 -39.81 -21.05
N ILE A 14 2.66 -40.50 -20.27
CA ILE A 14 2.06 -39.98 -19.04
C ILE A 14 3.14 -39.70 -17.97
N ALA A 15 4.08 -40.61 -17.78
CA ALA A 15 5.20 -40.44 -16.86
C ALA A 15 6.08 -39.25 -17.23
N GLY A 16 6.33 -39.02 -18.51
CA GLY A 16 7.08 -37.88 -19.02
C GLY A 16 6.39 -36.53 -18.73
N ILE A 17 5.07 -36.47 -18.88
CA ILE A 17 4.27 -35.28 -18.59
C ILE A 17 4.30 -34.98 -17.08
N PHE A 18 4.16 -35.98 -16.23
CA PHE A 18 4.25 -35.80 -14.77
C PHE A 18 5.65 -35.35 -14.34
N ALA A 19 6.71 -35.88 -14.91
CA ALA A 19 8.07 -35.42 -14.61
C ALA A 19 8.33 -34.00 -15.04
N LEU A 20 7.81 -33.57 -16.20
CA LEU A 20 7.87 -32.16 -16.65
C LEU A 20 7.07 -31.21 -15.74
N LEU A 21 5.88 -31.60 -15.32
CA LEU A 21 5.08 -30.82 -14.39
C LEU A 21 5.79 -30.68 -13.02
N TRP A 22 6.43 -31.73 -12.54
CA TRP A 22 7.20 -31.70 -11.29
C TRP A 22 8.44 -30.81 -11.38
N PHE A 23 9.07 -30.73 -12.56
CA PHE A 23 10.27 -29.91 -12.75
C PHE A 23 9.94 -28.40 -12.96
N VAL A 24 8.77 -28.10 -13.50
CA VAL A 24 8.34 -26.72 -13.75
C VAL A 24 7.65 -26.10 -12.54
N MET A 25 6.98 -26.90 -11.68
CA MET A 25 6.27 -26.39 -10.49
C MET A 25 7.14 -25.71 -9.42
N PRO A 26 8.40 -26.09 -9.13
CA PRO A 26 9.17 -25.38 -8.13
C PRO A 26 9.60 -23.97 -8.55
N SER A 27 9.49 -23.63 -9.83
CA SER A 27 9.86 -22.29 -10.30
C SER A 27 8.75 -21.23 -10.07
N PHE A 28 7.53 -21.65 -9.69
CA PHE A 28 6.40 -20.77 -9.42
C PHE A 28 6.16 -20.47 -7.93
N SER A 29 6.96 -21.01 -7.04
CA SER A 29 7.01 -20.45 -5.68
C SER A 29 7.76 -19.11 -5.73
N THR A 30 7.13 -18.10 -6.35
CA THR A 30 7.40 -16.72 -5.95
C THR A 30 7.18 -16.72 -4.45
N GLN A 31 8.27 -16.66 -3.70
CA GLN A 31 8.23 -16.41 -2.27
C GLN A 31 7.51 -15.09 -2.09
N PHE A 32 6.18 -15.15 -1.88
CA PHE A 32 5.43 -14.05 -1.30
C PHE A 32 5.93 -13.95 0.14
N GLU A 33 7.11 -13.36 0.29
CA GLU A 33 7.59 -12.96 1.60
C GLU A 33 6.57 -11.94 2.12
N PRO A 34 5.87 -12.22 3.21
CA PRO A 34 4.85 -11.30 3.70
C PRO A 34 5.53 -9.96 4.00
N PRO A 35 4.93 -8.83 3.62
CA PRO A 35 5.53 -7.52 3.81
C PRO A 35 5.82 -7.31 5.29
N LYS A 36 7.03 -6.84 5.57
CA LYS A 36 7.47 -6.54 6.94
C LYS A 36 6.56 -5.48 7.55
N ILE A 37 6.01 -5.78 8.72
CA ILE A 37 5.19 -4.83 9.48
C ILE A 37 6.10 -3.92 10.31
N ILE A 38 5.97 -2.63 10.11
CA ILE A 38 6.69 -1.60 10.86
C ILE A 38 5.74 -0.77 11.71
N GLN A 39 6.25 -0.23 12.80
CA GLN A 39 5.53 0.76 13.60
C GLN A 39 5.80 2.15 13.02
N VAL A 40 4.74 2.84 12.66
CA VAL A 40 4.76 4.18 12.08
C VAL A 40 4.30 5.18 13.11
N LYS A 41 5.09 6.23 13.34
CA LYS A 41 4.74 7.41 14.12
C LYS A 41 4.46 8.55 13.14
N ALA A 42 3.19 8.93 13.01
CA ALA A 42 2.77 10.04 12.16
C ALA A 42 2.62 11.30 13.03
N PHE A 43 3.36 12.34 12.70
CA PHE A 43 3.25 13.66 13.31
C PHE A 43 2.33 14.54 12.48
N LEU A 44 1.46 15.27 13.12
CA LEU A 44 0.56 16.23 12.48
C LEU A 44 1.15 17.65 12.57
N ASP A 45 1.42 18.25 11.42
CA ASP A 45 1.67 19.69 11.26
C ASP A 45 0.38 20.36 10.77
N ASN A 46 -0.41 20.88 11.70
CA ASN A 46 -1.71 21.48 11.39
C ASN A 46 -1.58 22.98 11.14
N ARG A 47 -1.71 23.35 9.87
CA ARG A 47 -1.72 24.75 9.41
C ARG A 47 -3.13 25.25 9.06
N CYS A 48 -4.15 24.45 9.40
CA CYS A 48 -5.56 24.83 9.23
C CYS A 48 -6.09 25.53 10.48
N SER A 49 -7.19 26.24 10.34
CA SER A 49 -7.90 26.88 11.46
C SER A 49 -8.76 25.92 12.29
N VAL A 50 -8.79 24.63 11.92
CA VAL A 50 -9.52 23.57 12.65
C VAL A 50 -8.62 22.89 13.66
N THR A 51 -9.22 22.29 14.69
CA THR A 51 -8.50 21.56 15.73
C THR A 51 -7.87 20.27 15.20
N ASN A 52 -6.84 19.77 15.87
CA ASN A 52 -6.17 18.51 15.49
C ASN A 52 -7.10 17.30 15.48
N ASP A 53 -8.18 17.33 16.27
CA ASP A 53 -9.21 16.28 16.33
C ASP A 53 -10.01 16.13 15.04
N ALA A 54 -9.98 17.17 14.17
CA ALA A 54 -10.58 17.09 12.85
C ALA A 54 -9.86 16.15 11.90
N PHE A 55 -8.62 15.77 12.22
CA PHE A 55 -7.79 14.91 11.38
C PHE A 55 -7.54 13.54 11.97
N VAL A 56 -7.36 12.57 11.09
CA VAL A 56 -6.91 11.21 11.40
C VAL A 56 -5.84 10.80 10.40
N ALA A 57 -4.91 9.98 10.84
CA ALA A 57 -4.01 9.29 9.93
C ALA A 57 -4.74 8.08 9.33
N GLU A 58 -4.73 7.93 8.02
CA GLU A 58 -5.42 6.86 7.31
C GLU A 58 -4.44 6.09 6.42
N ALA A 59 -4.50 4.77 6.49
CA ALA A 59 -3.87 3.86 5.55
C ALA A 59 -4.97 3.22 4.69
N PRO A 60 -5.30 3.81 3.52
CA PRO A 60 -6.51 3.47 2.76
C PRO A 60 -6.50 2.03 2.25
N GLU A 61 -5.36 1.52 1.81
CA GLU A 61 -5.23 0.15 1.30
C GLU A 61 -5.44 -0.92 2.39
N GLN A 62 -5.14 -0.59 3.64
CA GLN A 62 -5.32 -1.48 4.80
C GLN A 62 -6.63 -1.21 5.55
N GLY A 63 -7.40 -0.19 5.15
CA GLY A 63 -8.64 0.22 5.82
C GLY A 63 -8.42 0.62 7.30
N ARG A 64 -7.22 1.10 7.64
CA ARG A 64 -6.85 1.47 9.01
C ARG A 64 -6.80 2.98 9.19
N THR A 65 -7.30 3.43 10.34
CA THR A 65 -7.24 4.83 10.76
C THR A 65 -6.71 4.93 12.19
N ALA A 66 -5.98 6.00 12.49
CA ALA A 66 -5.54 6.33 13.84
C ALA A 66 -5.78 7.81 14.14
N LYS A 67 -6.30 8.09 15.33
CA LYS A 67 -6.48 9.45 15.82
C LYS A 67 -5.15 10.03 16.29
N PHE A 68 -4.97 11.33 16.09
CA PHE A 68 -3.85 12.06 16.68
C PHE A 68 -4.13 12.32 18.16
N ARG A 69 -3.15 12.00 19.01
CA ARG A 69 -3.11 12.37 20.42
C ARG A 69 -1.85 13.20 20.62
N ASP A 70 -1.99 14.42 21.11
CA ASP A 70 -0.88 15.36 21.25
C ASP A 70 -0.07 15.54 19.95
N GLY A 71 -0.78 15.54 18.80
CA GLY A 71 -0.17 15.68 17.48
C GLY A 71 0.52 14.44 16.93
N VAL A 72 0.40 13.27 17.58
CA VAL A 72 1.03 12.02 17.14
C VAL A 72 -0.01 10.91 16.99
N ALA A 73 0.03 10.21 15.87
CA ALA A 73 -0.71 8.97 15.63
C ALA A 73 0.27 7.81 15.47
N ILE A 74 -0.06 6.66 16.06
CA ILE A 74 0.78 5.45 15.99
C ILE A 74 -0.01 4.34 15.32
N MET A 75 0.59 3.74 14.28
CA MET A 75 0.00 2.65 13.51
C MET A 75 1.04 1.55 13.26
N ARG A 76 0.57 0.33 13.04
CA ARG A 76 1.40 -0.77 12.53
C ARG A 76 0.96 -1.05 11.11
N LEU A 77 1.85 -0.84 10.15
CA LEU A 77 1.57 -0.96 8.71
C LEU A 77 2.65 -1.78 8.02
N PRO A 78 2.31 -2.41 6.88
CA PRO A 78 3.33 -2.98 6.00
C PRO A 78 4.29 -1.90 5.50
N GLU A 79 5.55 -2.24 5.31
CA GLU A 79 6.60 -1.32 4.85
C GLU A 79 6.30 -0.68 3.48
N ASN A 80 5.52 -1.38 2.64
CA ASN A 80 5.09 -0.91 1.32
C ASN A 80 3.73 -0.21 1.32
N ALA A 81 3.13 0.04 2.49
CA ALA A 81 1.84 0.73 2.60
C ALA A 81 1.96 2.22 2.30
N LYS A 82 0.81 2.85 2.09
CA LYS A 82 0.68 4.30 1.96
C LYS A 82 -0.14 4.87 3.10
N ILE A 83 0.22 6.06 3.52
CA ILE A 83 -0.47 6.80 4.58
C ILE A 83 -0.84 8.19 4.08
N ARG A 84 -1.99 8.70 4.48
CA ARG A 84 -2.46 10.04 4.19
C ARG A 84 -3.16 10.65 5.38
N LEU A 85 -3.35 11.94 5.32
CA LEU A 85 -4.21 12.66 6.24
C LEU A 85 -5.67 12.56 5.74
N ALA A 86 -6.59 12.25 6.63
CA ALA A 86 -8.02 12.21 6.35
C ALA A 86 -8.80 13.00 7.40
N VAL A 87 -10.04 13.33 7.07
CA VAL A 87 -10.93 14.03 8.00
C VAL A 87 -11.62 13.01 8.90
N SER A 88 -11.65 13.33 10.20
CA SER A 88 -12.40 12.55 11.17
C SER A 88 -13.90 12.60 10.88
N ARG A 89 -14.58 11.47 11.05
CA ARG A 89 -16.03 11.37 10.90
C ARG A 89 -16.82 12.28 11.86
N ALA A 90 -16.17 12.76 12.92
CA ALA A 90 -16.78 13.72 13.86
C ALA A 90 -16.94 15.13 13.27
N PHE A 91 -16.33 15.43 12.12
CA PHE A 91 -16.34 16.73 11.46
C PHE A 91 -16.90 16.63 10.02
N PRO A 92 -18.16 16.24 9.84
CA PRO A 92 -18.74 15.95 8.51
C PRO A 92 -18.84 17.18 7.60
N ALA A 93 -18.84 18.37 8.16
CA ALA A 93 -18.90 19.63 7.39
C ALA A 93 -17.54 20.09 6.87
N PHE A 94 -16.45 19.47 7.31
CA PHE A 94 -15.10 19.80 6.88
C PHE A 94 -14.62 18.77 5.85
N THR A 95 -14.11 19.25 4.74
CA THR A 95 -13.52 18.40 3.69
C THR A 95 -12.05 18.75 3.51
N TYR A 96 -11.23 17.73 3.43
CA TYR A 96 -9.80 17.85 3.19
C TYR A 96 -9.32 16.67 2.35
N GLU A 97 -8.58 16.96 1.31
CA GLU A 97 -7.97 15.92 0.47
C GLU A 97 -6.45 15.99 0.57
N ASP A 98 -5.84 14.85 0.84
CA ASP A 98 -4.40 14.71 0.93
C ASP A 98 -3.88 13.66 -0.06
N THR A 99 -2.64 13.82 -0.49
CA THR A 99 -1.97 12.85 -1.36
C THR A 99 -1.32 11.77 -0.50
N PRO A 100 -1.62 10.48 -0.76
CA PRO A 100 -0.96 9.39 -0.04
C PRO A 100 0.55 9.43 -0.26
N GLN A 101 1.31 9.23 0.82
CA GLN A 101 2.77 9.12 0.81
C GLN A 101 3.23 7.76 1.34
N ASP A 102 4.43 7.36 0.97
CA ASP A 102 4.99 6.09 1.39
C ASP A 102 5.23 6.06 2.91
N VAL A 103 5.03 4.90 3.51
CA VAL A 103 5.19 4.68 4.94
C VAL A 103 6.68 4.66 5.29
N ALA A 104 7.03 5.37 6.37
CA ALA A 104 8.33 5.32 7.03
C ALA A 104 8.12 5.22 8.55
N PRO A 105 9.14 4.80 9.34
CA PRO A 105 9.00 4.73 10.79
C PRO A 105 8.59 6.05 11.44
N ILE A 106 8.97 7.17 10.84
CA ILE A 106 8.55 8.53 11.21
C ILE A 106 8.08 9.24 9.96
N VAL A 107 6.85 9.76 9.99
CA VAL A 107 6.21 10.48 8.89
C VAL A 107 5.60 11.76 9.43
N THR A 108 5.73 12.86 8.70
CA THR A 108 5.02 14.10 9.01
C THR A 108 3.89 14.31 8.02
N LEU A 109 2.66 14.40 8.52
CA LEU A 109 1.46 14.69 7.76
C LEU A 109 1.13 16.17 7.93
N ILE A 110 1.12 16.91 6.83
CA ILE A 110 0.90 18.37 6.84
C ILE A 110 -0.52 18.65 6.41
N ALA A 111 -1.31 19.24 7.32
CA ALA A 111 -2.63 19.76 7.03
C ALA A 111 -2.48 21.23 6.60
N ASP A 112 -2.53 21.50 5.32
CA ASP A 112 -2.45 22.85 4.77
C ASP A 112 -3.76 23.22 4.05
N CYS A 113 -4.53 24.11 4.65
CA CYS A 113 -5.80 24.60 4.11
C CYS A 113 -5.64 25.89 3.28
N SER A 114 -4.45 26.44 3.17
CA SER A 114 -4.17 27.65 2.39
C SER A 114 -4.21 27.41 0.88
N VAL A 115 -3.98 26.16 0.46
CA VAL A 115 -3.93 25.76 -0.95
C VAL A 115 -5.15 24.90 -1.28
N SER A 116 -5.90 25.30 -2.30
CA SER A 116 -7.03 24.49 -2.76
C SER A 116 -6.55 23.09 -3.23
N PRO A 117 -7.38 22.01 -3.05
CA PRO A 117 -7.03 20.66 -3.46
C PRO A 117 -6.59 20.58 -4.93
N LYS A 118 -7.23 21.39 -5.78
CA LYS A 118 -6.95 21.48 -7.21
C LYS A 118 -5.55 22.04 -7.54
N LEU A 119 -5.10 23.04 -6.79
CA LEU A 119 -3.75 23.58 -6.94
C LEU A 119 -2.69 22.63 -6.40
N ARG A 120 -2.99 21.89 -5.32
CA ARG A 120 -2.07 20.91 -4.75
C ARG A 120 -1.79 19.76 -5.71
N SER A 121 -2.80 19.27 -6.43
CA SER A 121 -2.61 18.22 -7.45
C SER A 121 -1.74 18.70 -8.61
N ILE A 122 -1.86 19.98 -9.00
CA ILE A 122 -1.04 20.58 -10.07
C ILE A 122 0.43 20.70 -9.62
N PHE A 123 0.68 21.14 -8.38
CA PHE A 123 2.04 21.21 -7.85
C PHE A 123 2.69 19.84 -7.67
N GLY A 124 1.91 18.81 -7.26
CA GLY A 124 2.38 17.43 -7.20
C GLY A 124 2.86 16.91 -8.54
N SER A 125 2.07 17.08 -9.59
CA SER A 125 2.41 16.65 -10.95
C SER A 125 3.58 17.41 -11.56
N MET A 126 3.76 18.68 -11.19
CA MET A 126 4.94 19.46 -11.61
C MET A 126 6.23 18.95 -10.95
N LYS A 127 6.17 18.64 -9.65
CA LYS A 127 7.34 18.14 -8.91
C LYS A 127 7.84 16.81 -9.48
N GLU A 128 6.94 15.91 -9.85
CA GLU A 128 7.31 14.63 -10.47
C GLU A 128 8.00 14.83 -11.82
N ARG A 129 7.56 15.81 -12.64
CA ARG A 129 8.20 16.11 -13.93
C ARG A 129 9.60 16.70 -13.78
N PHE A 130 9.86 17.48 -12.73
CA PHE A 130 11.18 18.04 -12.46
C PHE A 130 12.17 17.03 -11.89
N GLN A 131 11.69 15.94 -11.27
CA GLN A 131 12.56 14.88 -10.76
C GLN A 131 12.96 13.84 -11.82
N GLN A 132 12.31 13.86 -13.00
CA GLN A 132 12.59 12.96 -14.13
C GLN A 132 13.57 13.56 -15.16
N GLN A 133 14.07 14.76 -14.98
CA GLN A 133 15.10 15.40 -15.78
C GLN A 133 16.46 15.34 -15.06
#